data_60ab5451801f0a144abef48a0b57b1ce
#
_entry.id   60ab5451801f0a144abef48a0b57b1ce
#
_cell.length_a   1.000
_cell.length_b   1.000
_cell.length_c   1.000
_cell.angle_alpha   90.00
_cell.angle_beta   90.00
_cell.angle_gamma   90.00
#
_symmetry.space_group_name_H-M   'P 1'
#
loop_
_entity.id
_entity.type
_entity.pdbx_description
1 polymer ?
#
loop_
_entity_poly.entity_id
_entity_poly.type
_entity_poly.pdbx_seq_one_letter_code
_entity_poly.pdbx_strand_id
1 'polypeptide(L)'
;MLEIHPLTDEKELNEYLSKNNLSEDAAVLRAYENGEVTGNISLTLETQPNELGAMRACLLINTFEYPDDFTCELMLRAAASFAFNRMIPEVRADSAMRNPIFDRMGFADDGKYLTIATQNVVHFCKK
;
A
#
# COMPACT_ATOMS: atom_id res chain seq x y z
N MET A 1 4.18 -20.63 -5.12
CA MET A 1 4.23 -19.40 -5.93
C MET A 1 3.54 -18.25 -5.19
N LEU A 2 4.19 -17.12 -5.10
CA LEU A 2 3.63 -15.96 -4.43
C LEU A 2 2.64 -15.22 -5.34
N GLU A 3 1.44 -14.96 -4.84
CA GLU A 3 0.41 -14.23 -5.55
C GLU A 3 -0.15 -13.14 -4.66
N ILE A 4 -0.50 -12.00 -5.25
CA ILE A 4 -1.13 -10.91 -4.51
C ILE A 4 -2.44 -10.58 -5.19
N HIS A 5 -3.53 -10.67 -4.43
CA HIS A 5 -4.88 -10.44 -4.92
C HIS A 5 -5.67 -9.51 -4.00
N PRO A 6 -6.60 -8.72 -4.55
CA PRO A 6 -7.55 -7.99 -3.71
C PRO A 6 -8.38 -8.98 -2.88
N LEU A 7 -8.64 -8.64 -1.63
CA LEU A 7 -9.53 -9.41 -0.77
C LEU A 7 -10.96 -9.02 -1.12
N THR A 8 -11.67 -9.92 -1.80
CA THR A 8 -13.01 -9.65 -2.34
C THR A 8 -14.12 -10.41 -1.61
N ASP A 9 -13.80 -11.45 -0.85
CA ASP A 9 -14.80 -12.14 -0.03
C ASP A 9 -15.33 -11.17 1.02
N GLU A 10 -16.61 -10.86 0.95
CA GLU A 10 -17.23 -9.83 1.78
C GLU A 10 -17.09 -10.12 3.28
N LYS A 11 -17.28 -11.36 3.66
CA LYS A 11 -17.19 -11.76 5.07
C LYS A 11 -15.77 -11.61 5.60
N GLU A 12 -14.79 -12.12 4.87
CA GLU A 12 -13.38 -12.03 5.25
C GLU A 12 -12.90 -10.58 5.28
N LEU A 13 -13.33 -9.78 4.30
CA LEU A 13 -12.98 -8.36 4.23
C LEU A 13 -13.54 -7.62 5.45
N ASN A 14 -14.82 -7.81 5.75
CA ASN A 14 -15.47 -7.14 6.89
C ASN A 14 -14.82 -7.55 8.22
N GLU A 15 -14.46 -8.81 8.37
CA GLU A 15 -13.75 -9.28 9.55
C GLU A 15 -12.41 -8.61 9.71
N TYR A 16 -11.64 -8.49 8.61
CA TYR A 16 -10.33 -7.83 8.64
C TYR A 16 -10.46 -6.34 8.99
N LEU A 17 -11.40 -5.66 8.35
CA LEU A 17 -11.61 -4.23 8.60
C LEU A 17 -12.02 -3.96 10.05
N SER A 18 -12.95 -4.75 10.58
CA SER A 18 -13.39 -4.63 11.97
C SER A 18 -12.25 -4.88 12.95
N LYS A 19 -11.51 -5.96 12.74
CA LYS A 19 -10.43 -6.37 13.63
C LYS A 19 -9.34 -5.30 13.72
N ASN A 20 -9.11 -4.58 12.63
CA ASN A 20 -8.04 -3.58 12.54
C ASN A 20 -8.55 -2.14 12.66
N ASN A 21 -9.81 -1.95 13.01
CA ASN A 21 -10.44 -0.63 13.15
C ASN A 21 -10.29 0.23 11.90
N LEU A 22 -10.50 -0.37 10.74
CA LEU A 22 -10.36 0.31 9.46
C LEU A 22 -11.70 0.79 8.92
N SER A 23 -11.65 1.81 8.06
CA SER A 23 -12.82 2.33 7.37
C SER A 23 -13.45 1.26 6.47
N GLU A 24 -14.78 1.31 6.31
CA GLU A 24 -15.51 0.45 5.38
C GLU A 24 -15.03 0.61 3.94
N ASP A 25 -14.44 1.77 3.62
CA ASP A 25 -13.95 2.07 2.28
C ASP A 25 -12.54 1.56 2.01
N ALA A 26 -11.89 0.99 3.02
CA ALA A 26 -10.53 0.51 2.85
C ALA A 26 -10.49 -0.71 1.93
N ALA A 27 -9.50 -0.72 1.03
CA ALA A 27 -9.21 -1.89 0.21
C ALA A 27 -8.12 -2.71 0.90
N VAL A 28 -8.17 -4.02 0.73
CA VAL A 28 -7.14 -4.91 1.26
C VAL A 28 -6.58 -5.75 0.12
N LEU A 29 -5.25 -5.74 -0.02
CA LEU A 29 -4.55 -6.65 -0.91
C LEU A 29 -3.91 -7.72 -0.03
N ARG A 30 -4.02 -8.96 -0.45
CA ARG A 30 -3.55 -10.10 0.35
C ARG A 30 -2.53 -10.91 -0.43
N ALA A 31 -1.44 -11.27 0.25
CA ALA A 31 -0.41 -12.12 -0.33
C ALA A 31 -0.67 -13.57 0.04
N TYR A 32 -0.51 -14.45 -0.95
CA TYR A 32 -0.68 -15.90 -0.80
C TYR A 32 0.57 -16.61 -1.28
N GLU A 33 1.07 -17.53 -0.49
CA GLU A 33 2.15 -18.42 -0.92
C GLU A 33 1.62 -19.84 -0.89
N ASN A 34 1.55 -20.46 -2.07
CA ASN A 34 0.99 -21.82 -2.21
C ASN A 34 -0.42 -21.95 -1.62
N GLY A 35 -1.24 -20.92 -1.81
CA GLY A 35 -2.62 -20.89 -1.34
C GLY A 35 -2.81 -20.45 0.11
N GLU A 36 -1.74 -20.23 0.86
CA GLU A 36 -1.83 -19.78 2.24
C GLU A 36 -1.59 -18.27 2.35
N VAL A 37 -2.36 -17.60 3.20
CA VAL A 37 -2.22 -16.17 3.45
C VAL A 37 -0.91 -15.89 4.17
N THR A 38 -0.06 -15.04 3.60
CA THR A 38 1.23 -14.69 4.20
C THR A 38 1.37 -13.21 4.51
N GLY A 39 0.50 -12.36 3.96
CA GLY A 39 0.59 -10.92 4.23
C GLY A 39 -0.68 -10.19 3.87
N ASN A 40 -0.83 -8.99 4.41
CA ASN A 40 -1.95 -8.11 4.14
C ASN A 40 -1.47 -6.67 4.07
N ILE A 41 -2.07 -5.90 3.19
CA ILE A 41 -1.87 -4.44 3.15
C ILE A 41 -3.23 -3.79 2.97
N SER A 42 -3.56 -2.84 3.84
CA SER A 42 -4.83 -2.12 3.75
C SER A 42 -4.59 -0.70 3.29
N LEU A 43 -5.47 -0.22 2.43
CA LEU A 43 -5.30 1.02 1.69
C LEU A 43 -6.56 1.87 1.75
N THR A 44 -6.41 3.17 2.02
CA THR A 44 -7.53 4.11 1.94
C THR A 44 -7.15 5.28 1.06
N LEU A 45 -8.16 5.83 0.35
CA LEU A 45 -7.97 7.06 -0.42
C LEU A 45 -8.09 8.25 0.53
N GLU A 46 -7.07 9.07 0.56
CA GLU A 46 -7.02 10.27 1.39
C GLU A 46 -6.69 11.48 0.55
N THR A 47 -7.02 12.67 1.03
CA THR A 47 -6.57 13.90 0.42
C THR A 47 -5.68 14.64 1.41
N GLN A 48 -4.52 15.08 0.92
CA GLN A 48 -3.51 15.74 1.75
C GLN A 48 -3.10 17.04 1.06
N PRO A 49 -2.84 18.11 1.82
CA PRO A 49 -2.30 19.32 1.21
C PRO A 49 -0.85 19.07 0.77
N ASN A 50 -0.50 19.61 -0.39
CA ASN A 50 0.90 19.61 -0.84
C ASN A 50 1.61 20.84 -0.25
N GLU A 51 2.87 21.07 -0.65
CA GLU A 51 3.68 22.18 -0.17
C GLU A 51 3.06 23.56 -0.47
N LEU A 52 2.25 23.63 -1.52
CA LEU A 52 1.58 24.88 -1.93
C LEU A 52 0.19 25.01 -1.33
N GLY A 53 -0.22 24.06 -0.48
CA GLY A 53 -1.53 24.06 0.13
C GLY A 53 -2.66 23.51 -0.74
N ALA A 54 -2.37 23.07 -1.96
CA ALA A 54 -3.37 22.44 -2.82
C ALA A 54 -3.63 21.01 -2.36
N MET A 55 -4.89 20.59 -2.36
CA MET A 55 -5.26 19.22 -1.96
C MET A 55 -4.84 18.23 -3.04
N ARG A 56 -4.25 17.14 -2.60
CA ARG A 56 -3.75 16.10 -3.49
C ARG A 56 -4.20 14.73 -2.99
N ALA A 57 -4.69 13.89 -3.89
CA ALA A 57 -5.10 12.55 -3.54
C ALA A 57 -3.89 11.66 -3.28
N CYS A 58 -3.97 10.82 -2.28
CA CYS A 58 -2.95 9.81 -2.02
C CYS A 58 -3.62 8.52 -1.55
N LEU A 59 -2.92 7.40 -1.77
CA LEU A 59 -3.33 6.11 -1.25
C LEU A 59 -2.54 5.87 0.02
N LEU A 60 -3.23 5.85 1.15
CA LEU A 60 -2.59 5.67 2.46
C LEU A 60 -2.56 4.21 2.85
N ILE A 61 -1.38 3.70 3.20
CA ILE A 61 -1.21 2.37 3.75
C ILE A 61 -1.52 2.45 5.25
N ASN A 62 -2.57 1.77 5.69
CA ASN A 62 -3.00 1.78 7.10
C ASN A 62 -2.41 0.64 7.91
N THR A 63 -2.43 -0.57 7.35
CA THR A 63 -1.80 -1.74 7.96
C THR A 63 -0.95 -2.43 6.91
N PHE A 64 0.13 -3.07 7.35
CA PHE A 64 1.03 -3.73 6.44
C PHE A 64 1.72 -4.88 7.16
N GLU A 65 1.42 -6.09 6.73
CA GLU A 65 1.98 -7.31 7.31
C GLU A 65 2.62 -8.12 6.19
N TYR A 66 3.85 -8.57 6.40
CA TYR A 66 4.59 -9.34 5.41
C TYR A 66 5.62 -10.22 6.11
N PRO A 67 5.92 -11.42 5.56
CA PRO A 67 6.84 -12.34 6.22
C PRO A 67 8.31 -12.06 5.92
N ASP A 68 8.61 -11.40 4.80
CA ASP A 68 10.00 -11.17 4.36
C ASP A 68 10.10 -9.96 3.41
N ASP A 69 11.32 -9.58 3.09
CA ASP A 69 11.60 -8.41 2.26
C ASP A 69 11.06 -8.55 0.84
N PHE A 70 11.14 -9.75 0.28
CA PHE A 70 10.65 -10.00 -1.07
C PHE A 70 9.14 -9.77 -1.16
N THR A 71 8.39 -10.30 -0.20
CA THR A 71 6.93 -10.10 -0.14
C THR A 71 6.60 -8.64 0.12
N CYS A 72 7.35 -7.98 1.01
CA CYS A 72 7.19 -6.54 1.26
C CYS A 72 7.28 -5.74 -0.03
N GLU A 73 8.33 -5.97 -0.81
CA GLU A 73 8.53 -5.25 -2.07
C GLU A 73 7.39 -5.50 -3.06
N LEU A 74 6.99 -6.77 -3.23
CA LEU A 74 5.91 -7.10 -4.17
C LEU A 74 4.58 -6.49 -3.74
N MET A 75 4.30 -6.46 -2.44
CA MET A 75 3.07 -5.85 -1.93
C MET A 75 3.07 -4.34 -2.13
N LEU A 76 4.21 -3.67 -1.94
CA LEU A 76 4.31 -2.24 -2.22
C LEU A 76 4.13 -1.94 -3.70
N ARG A 77 4.67 -2.77 -4.58
CA ARG A 77 4.44 -2.63 -6.02
C ARG A 77 2.97 -2.84 -6.38
N ALA A 78 2.32 -3.81 -5.74
CA ALA A 78 0.89 -4.05 -5.95
C ALA A 78 0.06 -2.86 -5.48
N ALA A 79 0.41 -2.25 -4.35
CA ALA A 79 -0.27 -1.04 -3.86
C ALA A 79 -0.10 0.11 -4.85
N ALA A 80 1.09 0.28 -5.40
CA ALA A 80 1.35 1.32 -6.41
C ALA A 80 0.56 1.08 -7.69
N SER A 81 0.46 -0.17 -8.13
CA SER A 81 -0.37 -0.52 -9.31
C SER A 81 -1.84 -0.25 -9.05
N PHE A 82 -2.31 -0.56 -7.84
CA PHE A 82 -3.68 -0.26 -7.42
C PHE A 82 -3.94 1.25 -7.52
N ALA A 83 -3.01 2.06 -7.02
CA ALA A 83 -3.11 3.53 -7.09
C ALA A 83 -3.06 4.02 -8.54
N PHE A 84 -2.14 3.49 -9.34
CA PHE A 84 -1.98 3.89 -10.73
C PHE A 84 -3.25 3.64 -11.54
N ASN A 85 -3.85 2.47 -11.36
CA ASN A 85 -5.07 2.09 -12.09
C ASN A 85 -6.26 2.98 -11.73
N ARG A 86 -6.21 3.67 -10.59
CA ARG A 86 -7.24 4.58 -10.11
C ARG A 86 -6.83 6.04 -10.25
N MET A 87 -5.73 6.30 -10.94
CA MET A 87 -5.20 7.64 -11.17
C MET A 87 -4.88 8.40 -9.88
N ILE A 88 -4.44 7.67 -8.85
CA ILE A 88 -4.01 8.24 -7.58
C ILE A 88 -2.50 8.53 -7.68
N PRO A 89 -2.06 9.79 -7.52
CA PRO A 89 -0.68 10.17 -7.83
C PRO A 89 0.38 9.77 -6.81
N GLU A 90 0.00 9.47 -5.56
CA GLU A 90 0.96 9.17 -4.50
C GLU A 90 0.51 7.99 -3.64
N VAL A 91 1.51 7.27 -3.10
CA VAL A 91 1.31 6.26 -2.07
C VAL A 91 2.04 6.74 -0.83
N ARG A 92 1.37 6.70 0.32
CA ARG A 92 1.93 7.14 1.61
C ARG A 92 1.81 6.06 2.67
N ALA A 93 2.75 6.08 3.60
CA ALA A 93 2.74 5.23 4.78
C ALA A 93 3.27 6.03 5.97
N ASP A 94 2.94 5.62 7.19
CA ASP A 94 3.52 6.22 8.39
C ASP A 94 5.02 5.97 8.40
N SER A 95 5.82 6.96 8.80
CA SER A 95 7.29 6.83 8.89
C SER A 95 7.72 5.67 9.78
N ALA A 96 6.90 5.29 10.76
CA ALA A 96 7.19 4.15 11.63
C ALA A 96 7.26 2.82 10.87
N MET A 97 6.71 2.76 9.65
CA MET A 97 6.76 1.55 8.82
C MET A 97 8.06 1.42 8.03
N ARG A 98 8.92 2.44 8.10
CA ARG A 98 10.15 2.48 7.30
C ARG A 98 11.04 1.27 7.53
N ASN A 99 11.54 0.72 6.44
CA ASN A 99 12.53 -0.35 6.42
C ASN A 99 13.40 -0.16 5.16
N PRO A 100 14.48 -0.95 4.99
CA PRO A 100 15.35 -0.79 3.81
C PRO A 100 14.64 -0.95 2.47
N ILE A 101 13.51 -1.67 2.42
CA ILE A 101 12.76 -1.85 1.18
C ILE A 101 12.13 -0.53 0.73
N PHE A 102 11.53 0.21 1.66
CA PHE A 102 10.99 1.54 1.36
C PHE A 102 12.08 2.46 0.81
N ASP A 103 13.26 2.44 1.44
CA ASP A 103 14.39 3.27 1.00
C ASP A 103 14.84 2.89 -0.41
N ARG A 104 14.98 1.60 -0.67
CA ARG A 104 15.39 1.08 -1.96
C ARG A 104 14.40 1.42 -3.07
N MET A 105 13.12 1.44 -2.76
CA MET A 105 12.08 1.78 -3.74
C MET A 105 12.00 3.29 -4.01
N GLY A 106 12.59 4.10 -3.16
CA GLY A 106 12.64 5.54 -3.37
C GLY A 106 11.61 6.35 -2.59
N PHE A 107 11.01 5.78 -1.54
CA PHE A 107 10.11 6.55 -0.68
C PHE A 107 10.89 7.65 0.02
N ALA A 108 10.35 8.87 0.01
CA ALA A 108 10.92 9.99 0.75
C ALA A 108 10.28 10.04 2.13
N ASP A 109 11.08 10.32 3.16
CA ASP A 109 10.62 10.37 4.55
C ASP A 109 10.70 11.82 5.04
N ASP A 110 9.54 12.41 5.39
CA ASP A 110 9.49 13.77 5.92
C ASP A 110 9.46 13.81 7.46
N GLY A 111 9.66 12.65 8.10
CA GLY A 111 9.59 12.51 9.56
C GLY A 111 8.22 12.08 10.07
N LYS A 112 7.20 12.23 9.27
CA LYS A 112 5.83 11.84 9.59
C LYS A 112 5.32 10.77 8.63
N TYR A 113 5.56 10.95 7.34
CA TYR A 113 5.14 10.03 6.30
C TYR A 113 6.27 9.64 5.37
N LEU A 114 6.15 8.41 4.85
CA LEU A 114 6.92 7.92 3.73
C LEU A 114 6.05 8.13 2.50
N THR A 115 6.56 8.76 1.46
CA THR A 115 5.77 9.09 0.27
C THR A 115 6.54 8.76 -1.00
N ILE A 116 5.84 8.18 -1.97
CA ILE A 116 6.40 7.95 -3.30
C ILE A 116 5.35 8.33 -4.35
N ALA A 117 5.82 8.91 -5.45
CA ALA A 117 4.94 9.14 -6.60
C ALA A 117 4.63 7.79 -7.23
N THR A 118 3.33 7.51 -7.42
CA THR A 118 2.84 6.25 -7.99
C THR A 118 3.53 5.94 -9.32
N GLN A 119 3.65 6.95 -10.16
CA GLN A 119 4.27 6.85 -11.48
C GLN A 119 5.70 6.31 -11.41
N ASN A 120 6.46 6.69 -10.40
CA ASN A 120 7.85 6.24 -10.26
C ASN A 120 7.95 4.74 -10.03
N VAL A 121 7.06 4.18 -9.23
CA VAL A 121 7.03 2.74 -8.95
C VAL A 121 6.60 1.94 -10.17
N VAL A 122 5.52 2.36 -10.81
CA VAL A 122 4.98 1.66 -11.99
C VAL A 122 5.97 1.69 -13.14
N HIS A 123 6.61 2.83 -13.36
CA HIS A 123 7.63 2.96 -14.40
C HIS A 123 8.80 2.01 -14.15
N PHE A 124 9.23 1.91 -12.89
CA PHE A 124 10.30 0.99 -12.49
C PHE A 124 9.91 -0.47 -12.76
N CYS A 125 8.65 -0.83 -12.51
CA CYS A 125 8.16 -2.20 -12.72
C CYS A 125 8.08 -2.62 -14.19
N LYS A 126 8.05 -1.67 -15.11
CA LYS A 126 7.91 -1.95 -16.55
C LYS A 126 9.19 -2.36 -17.25
N LYS A 127 10.25 -2.46 -16.55
CA LYS A 127 11.51 -2.89 -17.15
C LYS A 127 11.49 -4.40 -17.51
#